data_98cd0a0936637664300b12a15ae0a632
#
_entry.id   98cd0a0936637664300b12a15ae0a632
#
_cell.length_a   1.000
_cell.length_b   1.000
_cell.length_c   1.000
_cell.angle_alpha   90.00
_cell.angle_beta   90.00
_cell.angle_gamma   90.00
#
_symmetry.space_group_name_H-M   'P 1'
#
loop_
_entity.id
_entity.type
_entity.pdbx_description
1 polymer ?
#
loop_
_entity_poly.entity_id
_entity_poly.type
_entity_poly.pdbx_seq_one_letter_code
_entity_poly.pdbx_strand_id
1 'polypeptide(L)'
;SGCESFLNPRDLTEDGLCPDHLKKPEEVKEENYFFKLSKYKDRIIEHIKKNPDFIQPEFRANEVLNQLEHIEDISVSRSKESVSWGIPVPGDDSQIIYVWIDALSNYITALGYDPETPSDMFKTYWPADVQVIGKDILKFHAIYWPAFLMALDIPLPKTILAHGWITIDQTKMSKSIGNVIAPKDVMETFELSHPDAFRYFMMVTAPTGRDGNYSDLDFKERVNADLANNIGNLLNRTLNMQVKYFDGEIKQEFITDSDNEIAKEALKTVQLVKNRFDKYEVAEAAQEIVNFSNTVNKYVNDTAPWSLAKEGKLEECAKVLYNVLESMRFIAALLAPYTPNISQDVYEQLNRSEKAVEVKLDELKWGEIPVGKITEKEKIKPVFLRLDSEIAGAAKKG
;
A
#
# COMPACT_ATOMS: atom_id res chain seq x y z
N SER A 1 -27.95 14.35 -12.68
CA SER A 1 -27.07 13.93 -13.83
C SER A 1 -25.59 14.01 -13.48
N GLY A 2 -24.80 13.99 -12.80
CA GLY A 2 -23.32 14.03 -12.69
C GLY A 2 -22.73 12.80 -12.04
N CYS A 3 -23.39 12.23 -11.04
CA CYS A 3 -22.96 11.01 -10.35
C CYS A 3 -23.83 9.80 -10.68
N GLU A 4 -24.93 9.98 -11.42
CA GLU A 4 -25.91 8.90 -11.75
C GLU A 4 -26.44 8.13 -10.52
N SER A 5 -26.27 8.71 -9.34
CA SER A 5 -26.73 8.11 -8.07
C SER A 5 -28.15 8.56 -7.78
N PHE A 6 -29.00 7.61 -7.37
CA PHE A 6 -30.25 7.96 -6.70
C PHE A 6 -29.96 8.38 -5.27
N LEU A 7 -30.42 9.56 -4.92
CA LEU A 7 -30.24 10.15 -3.60
C LEU A 7 -31.59 10.20 -2.88
N ASN A 8 -31.66 9.64 -1.69
CA ASN A 8 -32.79 9.85 -0.79
C ASN A 8 -32.70 11.25 -0.16
N PRO A 9 -33.79 11.83 0.33
CA PRO A 9 -33.75 13.13 1.02
C PRO A 9 -32.70 13.23 2.14
N ARG A 10 -32.42 12.13 2.84
CA ARG A 10 -31.40 12.03 3.90
C ARG A 10 -29.95 12.01 3.39
N ASP A 11 -29.74 11.72 2.10
CA ASP A 11 -28.41 11.68 1.47
C ASP A 11 -28.01 13.07 0.95
N LEU A 12 -28.90 14.05 1.02
CA LEU A 12 -28.67 15.42 0.59
C LEU A 12 -28.01 16.24 1.71
N THR A 13 -27.33 17.32 1.31
CA THR A 13 -26.85 18.35 2.25
C THR A 13 -28.05 19.05 2.94
N GLU A 14 -27.79 19.82 3.99
CA GLU A 14 -28.82 20.63 4.67
C GLU A 14 -29.58 21.55 3.70
N ASP A 15 -28.91 22.01 2.64
CA ASP A 15 -29.48 22.83 1.58
C ASP A 15 -30.21 22.04 0.48
N GLY A 16 -30.34 20.71 0.63
CA GLY A 16 -31.00 19.82 -0.34
C GLY A 16 -30.19 19.57 -1.63
N LEU A 17 -28.87 19.70 -1.57
CA LEU A 17 -27.98 19.50 -2.69
C LEU A 17 -27.30 18.12 -2.63
N CYS A 18 -26.91 17.58 -3.79
CA CYS A 18 -26.03 16.42 -3.86
C CYS A 18 -24.66 16.73 -3.21
N PRO A 19 -24.17 15.93 -2.24
CA PRO A 19 -22.93 16.21 -1.53
C PRO A 19 -21.69 16.20 -2.46
N ASP A 20 -21.72 15.40 -3.53
CA ASP A 20 -20.59 15.29 -4.46
C ASP A 20 -20.52 16.41 -5.50
N HIS A 21 -21.66 16.97 -5.92
CA HIS A 21 -21.73 17.92 -7.01
C HIS A 21 -22.24 19.31 -6.61
N LEU A 22 -22.72 19.44 -5.38
CA LEU A 22 -23.33 20.69 -4.84
C LEU A 22 -24.42 21.28 -5.77
N LYS A 23 -25.16 20.37 -6.45
CA LYS A 23 -26.28 20.70 -7.32
C LYS A 23 -27.55 20.07 -6.80
N LYS A 24 -28.69 20.74 -7.06
CA LYS A 24 -30.01 20.20 -6.71
C LYS A 24 -30.29 18.96 -7.58
N PRO A 25 -30.68 17.82 -6.97
CA PRO A 25 -31.08 16.64 -7.74
C PRO A 25 -32.38 16.93 -8.53
N GLU A 26 -32.50 16.31 -9.69
CA GLU A 26 -33.71 16.33 -10.49
C GLU A 26 -34.61 15.16 -10.07
N GLU A 27 -35.93 15.41 -9.97
CA GLU A 27 -36.89 14.33 -9.76
C GLU A 27 -37.16 13.64 -11.10
N VAL A 28 -36.76 12.38 -11.22
CA VAL A 28 -36.98 11.57 -12.40
C VAL A 28 -37.89 10.37 -12.03
N LYS A 29 -38.90 10.12 -12.85
CA LYS A 29 -39.74 8.92 -12.71
C LYS A 29 -39.39 7.99 -13.86
N GLU A 30 -38.81 6.84 -13.52
CA GLU A 30 -38.45 5.80 -14.47
C GLU A 30 -39.04 4.46 -14.01
N GLU A 31 -39.41 3.63 -14.97
CA GLU A 31 -39.77 2.23 -14.73
C GLU A 31 -38.50 1.38 -14.89
N ASN A 32 -38.03 0.78 -13.79
CA ASN A 32 -36.77 0.06 -13.74
C ASN A 32 -36.92 -1.31 -13.07
N TYR A 33 -36.02 -2.23 -13.36
CA TYR A 33 -35.88 -3.47 -12.62
C TYR A 33 -35.25 -3.20 -11.24
N PHE A 34 -35.76 -3.88 -10.21
CA PHE A 34 -35.26 -3.80 -8.85
C PHE A 34 -34.75 -5.15 -8.36
N PHE A 35 -33.56 -5.14 -7.78
CA PHE A 35 -33.02 -6.27 -7.04
C PHE A 35 -33.46 -6.18 -5.58
N LYS A 36 -34.02 -7.27 -5.05
CA LYS A 36 -34.54 -7.34 -3.66
C LYS A 36 -33.38 -7.47 -2.68
N LEU A 37 -32.59 -6.40 -2.54
CA LEU A 37 -31.43 -6.32 -1.64
C LEU A 37 -31.84 -6.56 -0.17
N SER A 38 -33.01 -6.09 0.22
CA SER A 38 -33.59 -6.29 1.56
C SER A 38 -33.65 -7.77 2.00
N LYS A 39 -33.79 -8.72 1.06
CA LYS A 39 -33.78 -10.16 1.37
C LYS A 39 -32.41 -10.67 1.87
N TYR A 40 -31.34 -10.00 1.54
CA TYR A 40 -29.97 -10.42 1.87
C TYR A 40 -29.40 -9.70 3.08
N LYS A 41 -30.11 -8.66 3.59
CA LYS A 41 -29.70 -7.83 4.72
C LYS A 41 -29.19 -8.65 5.90
N ASP A 42 -30.05 -9.51 6.44
CA ASP A 42 -29.75 -10.27 7.65
C ASP A 42 -28.58 -11.26 7.43
N ARG A 43 -28.51 -11.87 6.24
CA ARG A 43 -27.42 -12.78 5.87
C ARG A 43 -26.07 -12.05 5.79
N ILE A 44 -26.06 -10.82 5.27
CA ILE A 44 -24.84 -9.98 5.20
C ILE A 44 -24.42 -9.55 6.61
N ILE A 45 -25.35 -9.10 7.45
CA ILE A 45 -25.08 -8.72 8.85
C ILE A 45 -24.51 -9.92 9.62
N GLU A 46 -25.13 -11.09 9.47
CA GLU A 46 -24.65 -12.33 10.11
C GLU A 46 -23.23 -12.69 9.62
N HIS A 47 -22.98 -12.58 8.32
CA HIS A 47 -21.67 -12.84 7.75
C HIS A 47 -20.59 -11.90 8.30
N ILE A 48 -20.85 -10.58 8.35
CA ILE A 48 -19.91 -9.60 8.91
C ILE A 48 -19.62 -9.91 10.38
N LYS A 49 -20.66 -10.22 11.18
CA LYS A 49 -20.49 -10.53 12.61
C LYS A 49 -19.74 -11.83 12.89
N LYS A 50 -19.90 -12.85 12.03
CA LYS A 50 -19.19 -14.13 12.14
C LYS A 50 -17.75 -14.07 11.63
N ASN A 51 -17.45 -13.14 10.74
CA ASN A 51 -16.15 -12.99 10.09
C ASN A 51 -15.61 -11.57 10.30
N PRO A 52 -14.99 -11.28 11.46
CA PRO A 52 -14.53 -9.94 11.80
C PRO A 52 -13.49 -9.38 10.83
N ASP A 53 -12.78 -10.27 10.10
CA ASP A 53 -11.79 -9.87 9.09
C ASP A 53 -12.40 -9.63 7.70
N PHE A 54 -13.72 -9.82 7.53
CA PHE A 54 -14.38 -9.65 6.24
C PHE A 54 -14.29 -8.22 5.71
N ILE A 55 -14.35 -7.20 6.57
CA ILE A 55 -14.22 -5.79 6.19
C ILE A 55 -13.11 -5.15 7.03
N GLN A 56 -12.06 -4.69 6.35
CA GLN A 56 -10.91 -4.05 6.98
C GLN A 56 -10.71 -2.62 6.47
N PRO A 57 -10.29 -1.71 7.35
CA PRO A 57 -10.15 -1.85 8.83
C PRO A 57 -11.53 -1.91 9.54
N GLU A 58 -11.52 -2.38 10.78
CA GLU A 58 -12.74 -2.67 11.58
C GLU A 58 -13.76 -1.52 11.63
N PHE A 59 -13.32 -0.26 11.71
CA PHE A 59 -14.25 0.87 11.75
C PHE A 59 -15.07 1.01 10.46
N ARG A 60 -14.61 0.47 9.32
CA ARG A 60 -15.37 0.39 8.06
C ARG A 60 -16.47 -0.66 8.13
N ALA A 61 -16.27 -1.77 8.88
CA ALA A 61 -17.32 -2.74 9.12
C ALA A 61 -18.50 -2.11 9.90
N ASN A 62 -18.22 -1.27 10.90
CA ASN A 62 -19.23 -0.55 11.64
C ASN A 62 -20.02 0.44 10.76
N GLU A 63 -19.33 1.12 9.83
CA GLU A 63 -19.99 1.98 8.84
C GLU A 63 -20.97 1.20 7.95
N VAL A 64 -20.56 0.03 7.47
CA VAL A 64 -21.40 -0.86 6.65
C VAL A 64 -22.59 -1.40 7.43
N LEU A 65 -22.40 -1.83 8.68
CA LEU A 65 -23.48 -2.29 9.55
C LEU A 65 -24.55 -1.21 9.77
N ASN A 66 -24.13 0.04 10.01
CA ASN A 66 -25.05 1.17 10.13
C ASN A 66 -25.83 1.43 8.83
N GLN A 67 -25.16 1.33 7.66
CA GLN A 67 -25.85 1.48 6.37
C GLN A 67 -26.88 0.36 6.14
N LEU A 68 -26.58 -0.87 6.55
CA LEU A 68 -27.49 -2.02 6.43
C LEU A 68 -28.78 -1.85 7.24
N GLU A 69 -28.78 -1.10 8.34
CA GLU A 69 -30.02 -0.87 9.12
C GLU A 69 -31.12 -0.24 8.27
N HIS A 70 -30.75 0.58 7.29
CA HIS A 70 -31.65 1.38 6.46
C HIS A 70 -31.62 0.97 4.99
N ILE A 71 -31.16 -0.25 4.68
CA ILE A 71 -31.04 -0.69 3.30
C ILE A 71 -32.41 -0.94 2.66
N GLU A 72 -32.57 -0.48 1.45
CA GLU A 72 -33.74 -0.66 0.61
C GLU A 72 -33.38 -1.48 -0.65
N ASP A 73 -34.40 -1.96 -1.37
CA ASP A 73 -34.21 -2.60 -2.67
C ASP A 73 -33.61 -1.60 -3.68
N ILE A 74 -32.75 -2.06 -4.56
CA ILE A 74 -32.01 -1.20 -5.46
C ILE A 74 -32.41 -1.36 -6.91
N SER A 75 -32.48 -0.24 -7.64
CA SER A 75 -32.66 -0.26 -9.08
C SER A 75 -31.40 -0.82 -9.76
N VAL A 76 -31.59 -1.83 -10.62
CA VAL A 76 -30.51 -2.55 -11.33
C VAL A 76 -30.57 -2.37 -12.83
N SER A 77 -31.46 -1.49 -13.31
CA SER A 77 -31.51 -1.08 -14.70
C SER A 77 -31.70 0.43 -14.85
N ARG A 78 -31.55 0.91 -16.05
CA ARG A 78 -31.83 2.28 -16.47
C ARG A 78 -32.59 2.27 -17.78
N SER A 79 -33.54 3.20 -17.94
CA SER A 79 -34.18 3.38 -19.23
C SER A 79 -33.17 3.73 -20.31
N LYS A 80 -33.29 3.14 -21.50
CA LYS A 80 -32.44 3.44 -22.67
C LYS A 80 -32.61 4.89 -23.14
N GLU A 81 -33.69 5.56 -22.75
CA GLU A 81 -33.89 6.99 -22.99
C GLU A 81 -32.95 7.85 -22.14
N SER A 82 -32.70 7.41 -20.89
CA SER A 82 -31.79 8.10 -19.96
C SER A 82 -30.33 7.73 -20.20
N VAL A 83 -30.05 6.47 -20.57
CA VAL A 83 -28.69 5.96 -20.83
C VAL A 83 -28.68 5.30 -22.21
N SER A 84 -28.15 6.00 -23.20
CA SER A 84 -28.22 5.59 -24.61
C SER A 84 -27.32 4.40 -24.99
N TRP A 85 -26.36 4.01 -24.12
CA TRP A 85 -25.44 2.90 -24.37
C TRP A 85 -25.24 2.04 -23.12
N GLY A 86 -24.94 0.77 -23.31
CA GLY A 86 -24.67 -0.19 -22.23
C GLY A 86 -25.16 -1.59 -22.62
N ILE A 87 -25.14 -2.51 -21.66
CA ILE A 87 -25.58 -3.89 -21.85
C ILE A 87 -27.11 -3.94 -21.71
N PRO A 88 -27.86 -4.37 -22.73
CA PRO A 88 -29.32 -4.49 -22.65
C PRO A 88 -29.71 -5.52 -21.56
N VAL A 89 -30.82 -5.28 -20.90
CA VAL A 89 -31.43 -6.28 -20.01
C VAL A 89 -31.89 -7.47 -20.85
N PRO A 90 -31.55 -8.73 -20.53
CA PRO A 90 -31.99 -9.90 -21.28
C PRO A 90 -33.52 -9.95 -21.43
N GLY A 91 -34.00 -9.89 -22.66
CA GLY A 91 -35.43 -9.92 -22.98
C GLY A 91 -36.14 -8.56 -22.92
N ASP A 92 -35.42 -7.47 -22.64
CA ASP A 92 -35.99 -6.12 -22.63
C ASP A 92 -34.97 -5.07 -23.17
N ASP A 93 -35.03 -4.81 -24.45
CA ASP A 93 -34.15 -3.86 -25.14
C ASP A 93 -34.42 -2.39 -24.79
N SER A 94 -35.48 -2.08 -24.03
CA SER A 94 -35.78 -0.73 -23.54
C SER A 94 -35.00 -0.37 -22.28
N GLN A 95 -34.36 -1.36 -21.65
CA GLN A 95 -33.63 -1.23 -20.40
C GLN A 95 -32.14 -1.59 -20.55
N ILE A 96 -31.30 -0.86 -19.88
CA ILE A 96 -29.85 -1.08 -19.82
C ILE A 96 -29.47 -1.53 -18.41
N ILE A 97 -28.64 -2.56 -18.29
CA ILE A 97 -28.12 -3.05 -17.00
C ILE A 97 -27.36 -1.94 -16.30
N TYR A 98 -27.63 -1.74 -14.99
CA TYR A 98 -26.94 -0.78 -14.17
C TYR A 98 -25.44 -1.10 -14.08
N VAL A 99 -24.61 -0.09 -14.28
CA VAL A 99 -23.14 -0.20 -14.39
C VAL A 99 -22.49 -0.99 -13.25
N TRP A 100 -23.00 -0.92 -12.03
CA TRP A 100 -22.40 -1.63 -10.90
C TRP A 100 -22.62 -3.15 -10.94
N ILE A 101 -23.62 -3.66 -11.66
CA ILE A 101 -23.73 -5.10 -11.88
C ILE A 101 -22.59 -5.58 -12.76
N ASP A 102 -22.34 -4.88 -13.86
CA ASP A 102 -21.24 -5.16 -14.79
C ASP A 102 -19.89 -5.02 -14.07
N ALA A 103 -19.66 -3.87 -13.41
CA ALA A 103 -18.42 -3.57 -12.71
C ALA A 103 -18.07 -4.61 -11.62
N LEU A 104 -19.05 -5.04 -10.81
CA LEU A 104 -18.81 -6.03 -9.75
C LEU A 104 -18.65 -7.45 -10.32
N SER A 105 -19.41 -7.80 -11.36
CA SER A 105 -19.29 -9.10 -12.01
C SER A 105 -17.90 -9.35 -12.61
N ASN A 106 -17.16 -8.29 -12.94
CA ASN A 106 -15.80 -8.39 -13.47
C ASN A 106 -14.88 -9.28 -12.60
N TYR A 107 -15.04 -9.28 -11.29
CA TYR A 107 -14.22 -10.10 -10.38
C TYR A 107 -14.33 -11.60 -10.65
N ILE A 108 -15.48 -12.08 -11.11
CA ILE A 108 -15.69 -13.49 -11.41
C ILE A 108 -15.62 -13.78 -12.91
N THR A 109 -16.09 -12.86 -13.77
CA THR A 109 -16.07 -13.06 -15.22
C THR A 109 -14.65 -13.05 -15.78
N ALA A 110 -13.74 -12.21 -15.22
CA ALA A 110 -12.33 -12.22 -15.58
C ALA A 110 -11.63 -13.55 -15.24
N LEU A 111 -12.14 -14.28 -14.26
CA LEU A 111 -11.67 -15.62 -13.91
C LEU A 111 -12.35 -16.73 -14.74
N GLY A 112 -13.26 -16.39 -15.65
CA GLY A 112 -14.00 -17.36 -16.44
C GLY A 112 -15.06 -18.11 -15.64
N TYR A 113 -15.81 -17.39 -14.79
CA TYR A 113 -16.99 -17.94 -14.15
C TYR A 113 -18.06 -18.29 -15.18
N ASP A 114 -18.55 -19.49 -15.10
CA ASP A 114 -19.70 -20.00 -15.82
C ASP A 114 -20.52 -20.87 -14.85
N PRO A 115 -21.85 -20.71 -14.77
CA PRO A 115 -22.65 -21.44 -13.79
C PRO A 115 -22.68 -22.95 -14.00
N GLU A 116 -22.47 -23.43 -15.24
CA GLU A 116 -22.48 -24.85 -15.58
C GLU A 116 -21.04 -25.42 -15.63
N THR A 117 -20.10 -24.67 -16.20
CA THR A 117 -18.73 -25.12 -16.46
C THR A 117 -17.67 -24.07 -16.05
N PRO A 118 -17.54 -23.78 -14.75
CA PRO A 118 -16.57 -22.80 -14.29
C PRO A 118 -15.13 -23.21 -14.62
N SER A 119 -14.33 -22.24 -15.09
CA SER A 119 -12.93 -22.45 -15.50
C SER A 119 -12.04 -22.92 -14.36
N ASP A 120 -10.86 -23.44 -14.67
CA ASP A 120 -9.85 -23.80 -13.68
C ASP A 120 -9.27 -22.56 -12.99
N MET A 121 -9.20 -21.41 -13.67
CA MET A 121 -8.81 -20.15 -13.04
C MET A 121 -9.81 -19.73 -11.96
N PHE A 122 -11.12 -19.81 -12.24
CA PHE A 122 -12.14 -19.50 -11.24
C PHE A 122 -12.02 -20.45 -10.03
N LYS A 123 -11.91 -21.75 -10.25
CA LYS A 123 -11.77 -22.74 -9.17
C LYS A 123 -10.52 -22.54 -8.33
N THR A 124 -9.44 -22.00 -8.92
CA THR A 124 -8.17 -21.78 -8.23
C THR A 124 -8.15 -20.48 -7.45
N TYR A 125 -8.69 -19.39 -8.03
CA TYR A 125 -8.51 -18.03 -7.50
C TYR A 125 -9.76 -17.44 -6.84
N TRP A 126 -10.92 -18.10 -6.96
CA TRP A 126 -12.11 -17.68 -6.25
C TRP A 126 -12.42 -18.63 -5.08
N PRO A 127 -12.79 -18.13 -3.87
CA PRO A 127 -12.96 -16.72 -3.53
C PRO A 127 -11.63 -15.95 -3.41
N ALA A 128 -11.68 -14.67 -3.77
CA ALA A 128 -10.56 -13.76 -3.58
C ALA A 128 -10.14 -13.69 -2.11
N ASP A 129 -8.84 -13.72 -1.83
CA ASP A 129 -8.33 -13.53 -0.47
C ASP A 129 -8.57 -12.11 0.01
N VAL A 130 -8.27 -11.10 -0.84
CA VAL A 130 -8.49 -9.68 -0.53
C VAL A 130 -8.98 -8.94 -1.76
N GLN A 131 -10.04 -8.16 -1.61
CA GLN A 131 -10.44 -7.13 -2.57
C GLN A 131 -10.04 -5.77 -2.02
N VAL A 132 -9.05 -5.12 -2.66
CA VAL A 132 -8.55 -3.79 -2.25
C VAL A 132 -9.33 -2.72 -3.00
N ILE A 133 -10.00 -1.83 -2.26
CA ILE A 133 -10.90 -0.83 -2.84
C ILE A 133 -10.77 0.53 -2.16
N GLY A 134 -11.17 1.60 -2.86
CA GLY A 134 -11.36 2.91 -2.25
C GLY A 134 -12.59 2.96 -1.33
N LYS A 135 -12.54 3.73 -0.27
CA LYS A 135 -13.64 3.86 0.70
C LYS A 135 -14.96 4.33 0.09
N ASP A 136 -14.91 5.08 -1.00
CA ASP A 136 -16.06 5.63 -1.72
C ASP A 136 -16.93 4.56 -2.39
N ILE A 137 -16.33 3.41 -2.72
CA ILE A 137 -17.03 2.27 -3.32
C ILE A 137 -17.28 1.13 -2.32
N LEU A 138 -17.08 1.38 -1.02
CA LEU A 138 -17.26 0.38 0.03
C LEU A 138 -18.68 -0.21 0.04
N LYS A 139 -19.71 0.63 -0.08
CA LYS A 139 -21.11 0.18 -0.13
C LYS A 139 -21.36 -0.86 -1.21
N PHE A 140 -20.79 -0.65 -2.40
CA PHE A 140 -20.96 -1.56 -3.53
C PHE A 140 -20.28 -2.91 -3.28
N HIS A 141 -19.11 -2.91 -2.66
CA HIS A 141 -18.32 -4.13 -2.43
C HIS A 141 -18.72 -4.88 -1.17
N ALA A 142 -19.19 -4.17 -0.13
CA ALA A 142 -19.53 -4.78 1.15
C ALA A 142 -21.02 -5.07 1.34
N ILE A 143 -21.89 -4.51 0.47
CA ILE A 143 -23.34 -4.73 0.55
C ILE A 143 -23.87 -5.34 -0.76
N TYR A 144 -23.72 -4.65 -1.90
CA TYR A 144 -24.32 -5.09 -3.16
C TYR A 144 -23.65 -6.35 -3.69
N TRP A 145 -22.34 -6.38 -3.73
CA TRP A 145 -21.58 -7.53 -4.22
C TRP A 145 -21.83 -8.81 -3.41
N PRO A 146 -21.77 -8.82 -2.08
CA PRO A 146 -22.18 -9.98 -1.29
C PRO A 146 -23.61 -10.44 -1.57
N ALA A 147 -24.55 -9.52 -1.73
CA ALA A 147 -25.93 -9.88 -2.04
C ALA A 147 -26.06 -10.54 -3.41
N PHE A 148 -25.34 -10.06 -4.43
CA PHE A 148 -25.33 -10.68 -5.77
C PHE A 148 -24.69 -12.06 -5.73
N LEU A 149 -23.56 -12.23 -5.05
CA LEU A 149 -22.92 -13.52 -4.86
C LEU A 149 -23.81 -14.51 -4.11
N MET A 150 -24.46 -14.06 -3.04
CA MET A 150 -25.42 -14.88 -2.29
C MET A 150 -26.64 -15.28 -3.12
N ALA A 151 -27.07 -14.43 -4.08
CA ALA A 151 -28.17 -14.74 -5.00
C ALA A 151 -27.81 -15.81 -6.02
N LEU A 152 -26.51 -15.90 -6.34
CA LEU A 152 -25.93 -16.86 -7.28
C LEU A 152 -25.37 -18.11 -6.56
N ASP A 153 -25.48 -18.20 -5.25
CA ASP A 153 -24.86 -19.24 -4.41
C ASP A 153 -23.35 -19.37 -4.60
N ILE A 154 -22.67 -18.23 -4.89
CA ILE A 154 -21.21 -18.13 -5.04
C ILE A 154 -20.60 -17.73 -3.69
N PRO A 155 -19.45 -18.33 -3.28
CA PRO A 155 -18.73 -17.93 -2.07
C PRO A 155 -18.35 -16.45 -2.09
N LEU A 156 -18.39 -15.80 -0.91
CA LEU A 156 -17.95 -14.41 -0.76
C LEU A 156 -16.42 -14.30 -0.75
N PRO A 157 -15.83 -13.15 -1.13
CA PRO A 157 -14.42 -12.88 -0.89
C PRO A 157 -14.10 -12.96 0.61
N LYS A 158 -12.85 -13.31 0.97
CA LYS A 158 -12.47 -13.47 2.37
C LYS A 158 -12.36 -12.12 3.07
N THR A 159 -11.78 -11.11 2.41
CA THR A 159 -11.59 -9.77 2.98
C THR A 159 -11.85 -8.68 1.94
N ILE A 160 -12.50 -7.61 2.37
CA ILE A 160 -12.65 -6.34 1.65
C ILE A 160 -11.82 -5.30 2.40
N LEU A 161 -10.73 -4.85 1.79
CA LEU A 161 -9.83 -3.86 2.36
C LEU A 161 -10.12 -2.49 1.76
N ALA A 162 -10.69 -1.58 2.56
CA ALA A 162 -11.04 -0.24 2.12
C ALA A 162 -9.95 0.77 2.51
N HIS A 163 -9.22 1.31 1.52
CA HIS A 163 -8.26 2.38 1.75
C HIS A 163 -8.93 3.77 1.67
N GLY A 164 -8.30 4.76 2.29
CA GLY A 164 -8.72 6.17 2.24
C GLY A 164 -8.37 6.85 0.92
N TRP A 165 -8.78 8.10 0.77
CA TRP A 165 -8.39 8.94 -0.36
C TRP A 165 -7.00 9.54 -0.18
N ILE A 166 -6.39 9.91 -1.29
CA ILE A 166 -5.25 10.83 -1.29
C ILE A 166 -5.78 12.20 -1.69
N THR A 167 -5.63 13.16 -0.79
CA THR A 167 -5.94 14.57 -1.03
C THR A 167 -4.69 15.30 -1.50
N ILE A 168 -4.88 16.41 -2.18
CA ILE A 168 -3.81 17.33 -2.59
C ILE A 168 -4.04 18.64 -1.85
N ASP A 169 -3.06 19.09 -1.08
CA ASP A 169 -3.17 20.29 -0.25
C ASP A 169 -4.51 20.34 0.53
N GLN A 170 -4.87 19.23 1.21
CA GLN A 170 -6.10 19.04 1.97
C GLN A 170 -7.39 19.05 1.12
N THR A 171 -7.30 19.07 -0.20
CA THR A 171 -8.45 19.10 -1.09
C THR A 171 -8.60 17.78 -1.84
N LYS A 172 -9.82 17.26 -2.00
CA LYS A 172 -10.09 16.04 -2.78
C LYS A 172 -9.55 16.22 -4.21
N MET A 173 -8.75 15.26 -4.67
CA MET A 173 -8.24 15.24 -6.03
C MET A 173 -9.40 15.11 -7.04
N SER A 174 -9.48 16.03 -7.99
CA SER A 174 -10.53 16.03 -9.01
C SER A 174 -10.04 16.62 -10.33
N LYS A 175 -10.35 15.92 -11.44
CA LYS A 175 -10.05 16.42 -12.79
C LYS A 175 -10.75 17.76 -13.09
N SER A 176 -11.96 17.96 -12.55
CA SER A 176 -12.73 19.19 -12.73
C SER A 176 -12.15 20.41 -12.01
N ILE A 177 -11.41 20.16 -10.91
CA ILE A 177 -10.70 21.20 -10.15
C ILE A 177 -9.30 21.43 -10.73
N GLY A 178 -8.77 20.48 -11.51
CA GLY A 178 -7.44 20.59 -12.11
C GLY A 178 -6.28 20.36 -11.14
N ASN A 179 -6.55 19.76 -9.98
CA ASN A 179 -5.55 19.45 -8.95
C ASN A 179 -5.05 18.00 -9.00
N VAL A 180 -5.18 17.32 -10.15
CA VAL A 180 -4.68 15.95 -10.32
C VAL A 180 -3.17 15.98 -10.51
N ILE A 181 -2.45 15.21 -9.71
CA ILE A 181 -1.00 15.00 -9.85
C ILE A 181 -0.78 13.57 -10.35
N ALA A 182 -0.09 13.43 -11.46
CA ALA A 182 0.30 12.13 -11.96
C ALA A 182 1.63 11.68 -11.34
N PRO A 183 1.84 10.38 -11.08
CA PRO A 183 3.14 9.88 -10.59
C PRO A 183 4.33 10.33 -11.44
N LYS A 184 4.13 10.45 -12.76
CA LYS A 184 5.15 10.91 -13.69
C LYS A 184 5.58 12.35 -13.41
N ASP A 185 4.62 13.23 -13.09
CA ASP A 185 4.91 14.65 -12.79
C ASP A 185 5.77 14.76 -11.53
N VAL A 186 5.52 13.93 -10.51
CA VAL A 186 6.33 13.88 -9.30
C VAL A 186 7.73 13.39 -9.62
N MET A 187 7.86 12.34 -10.44
CA MET A 187 9.17 11.82 -10.83
C MET A 187 10.00 12.86 -11.60
N GLU A 188 9.36 13.62 -12.49
CA GLU A 188 10.02 14.69 -13.26
C GLU A 188 10.38 15.88 -12.35
N THR A 189 9.47 16.30 -11.46
CA THR A 189 9.68 17.43 -10.54
C THR A 189 10.86 17.20 -9.59
N PHE A 190 11.02 15.98 -9.09
CA PHE A 190 12.07 15.63 -8.14
C PHE A 190 13.25 14.87 -8.77
N GLU A 191 13.32 14.79 -10.10
CA GLU A 191 14.38 14.11 -10.88
C GLU A 191 14.63 12.67 -10.38
N LEU A 192 13.55 11.93 -10.07
CA LEU A 192 13.66 10.57 -9.55
C LEU A 192 14.01 9.58 -10.68
N SER A 193 15.06 8.80 -10.49
CA SER A 193 15.48 7.75 -11.44
C SER A 193 14.49 6.57 -11.51
N HIS A 194 13.71 6.34 -10.44
CA HIS A 194 12.69 5.30 -10.33
C HIS A 194 11.62 5.71 -9.29
N PRO A 195 10.44 5.06 -9.31
CA PRO A 195 9.28 5.52 -8.51
C PRO A 195 9.35 5.18 -7.02
N ASP A 196 10.40 4.56 -6.52
CA ASP A 196 10.46 3.98 -5.17
C ASP A 196 10.18 4.97 -4.05
N ALA A 197 10.77 6.17 -4.12
CA ALA A 197 10.52 7.21 -3.12
C ALA A 197 9.04 7.64 -3.09
N PHE A 198 8.41 7.76 -4.26
CA PHE A 198 6.99 8.07 -4.38
C PHE A 198 6.12 6.91 -3.89
N ARG A 199 6.46 5.65 -4.26
CA ARG A 199 5.77 4.45 -3.75
C ARG A 199 5.80 4.40 -2.23
N TYR A 200 6.99 4.57 -1.63
CA TYR A 200 7.16 4.63 -0.17
C TYR A 200 6.24 5.69 0.44
N PHE A 201 6.31 6.92 -0.05
CA PHE A 201 5.50 8.02 0.47
C PHE A 201 4.00 7.70 0.42
N MET A 202 3.50 7.21 -0.71
CA MET A 202 2.07 6.88 -0.89
C MET A 202 1.61 5.79 0.09
N MET A 203 2.48 4.83 0.43
CA MET A 203 2.17 3.76 1.37
C MET A 203 2.19 4.20 2.85
N VAL A 204 2.93 5.28 3.17
CA VAL A 204 3.11 5.73 4.57
C VAL A 204 2.42 7.05 4.89
N THR A 205 1.77 7.69 3.93
CA THR A 205 1.15 9.01 4.13
C THR A 205 -0.04 8.98 5.08
N ALA A 206 -0.69 7.82 5.23
CA ALA A 206 -1.76 7.62 6.22
C ALA A 206 -1.87 6.15 6.65
N PRO A 207 -2.37 5.90 7.87
CA PRO A 207 -2.77 4.56 8.29
C PRO A 207 -3.85 3.97 7.35
N THR A 208 -3.85 2.65 7.21
CA THR A 208 -4.81 1.94 6.34
C THR A 208 -6.25 2.35 6.64
N GLY A 209 -7.00 2.71 5.61
CA GLY A 209 -8.40 3.16 5.70
C GLY A 209 -8.59 4.65 6.05
N ARG A 210 -7.55 5.37 6.39
CA ARG A 210 -7.56 6.82 6.61
C ARG A 210 -7.15 7.57 5.34
N ASP A 211 -7.58 8.84 5.24
CA ASP A 211 -7.18 9.71 4.14
C ASP A 211 -5.74 10.17 4.35
N GLY A 212 -4.96 10.12 3.28
CA GLY A 212 -3.63 10.70 3.20
C GLY A 212 -3.65 12.04 2.49
N ASN A 213 -2.59 12.81 2.69
CA ASN A 213 -2.40 14.08 1.99
C ASN A 213 -1.07 14.06 1.25
N TYR A 214 -1.09 14.51 0.01
CA TYR A 214 0.11 14.78 -0.75
C TYR A 214 0.34 16.29 -0.82
N SER A 215 1.54 16.70 -0.49
CA SER A 215 2.13 17.97 -0.89
C SER A 215 3.59 17.73 -1.25
N ASP A 216 4.16 18.56 -2.13
CA ASP A 216 5.58 18.48 -2.49
C ASP A 216 6.48 18.64 -1.26
N LEU A 217 6.07 19.46 -0.30
CA LEU A 217 6.79 19.66 0.94
C LEU A 217 6.79 18.39 1.81
N ASP A 218 5.61 17.82 2.09
CA ASP A 218 5.48 16.61 2.91
C ASP A 218 6.23 15.43 2.28
N PHE A 219 6.11 15.28 0.95
CA PHE A 219 6.82 14.26 0.19
C PHE A 219 8.34 14.38 0.39
N LYS A 220 8.88 15.56 0.16
CA LYS A 220 10.30 15.84 0.30
C LYS A 220 10.79 15.63 1.73
N GLU A 221 10.08 16.17 2.72
CA GLU A 221 10.47 16.05 4.13
C GLU A 221 10.48 14.60 4.59
N ARG A 222 9.44 13.84 4.24
CA ARG A 222 9.33 12.42 4.62
C ARG A 222 10.40 11.57 3.95
N VAL A 223 10.60 11.71 2.64
CA VAL A 223 11.63 10.96 1.89
C VAL A 223 13.03 11.29 2.41
N ASN A 224 13.31 12.56 2.65
CA ASN A 224 14.62 12.96 3.20
C ASN A 224 14.83 12.44 4.62
N ALA A 225 13.84 12.51 5.49
CA ALA A 225 13.96 12.07 6.88
C ALA A 225 14.13 10.55 6.98
N ASP A 226 13.21 9.80 6.40
CA ASP A 226 13.12 8.35 6.61
C ASP A 226 14.13 7.59 5.73
N LEU A 227 14.31 8.01 4.49
CA LEU A 227 15.09 7.26 3.51
C LEU A 227 16.51 7.84 3.33
N ALA A 228 16.65 9.09 2.88
CA ALA A 228 17.96 9.62 2.52
C ALA A 228 18.88 9.84 3.72
N ASN A 229 18.41 10.59 4.73
CA ASN A 229 19.23 10.96 5.91
C ASN A 229 19.35 9.82 6.92
N ASN A 230 18.39 8.91 6.97
CA ASN A 230 18.41 7.76 7.87
C ASN A 230 19.08 6.55 7.19
N ILE A 231 18.33 5.83 6.35
CA ILE A 231 18.75 4.54 5.78
C ILE A 231 19.89 4.70 4.77
N GLY A 232 19.77 5.65 3.84
CA GLY A 232 20.79 5.89 2.81
C GLY A 232 22.12 6.33 3.38
N ASN A 233 22.10 7.27 4.33
CA ASN A 233 23.31 7.74 4.99
C ASN A 233 23.96 6.66 5.86
N LEU A 234 23.16 5.82 6.53
CA LEU A 234 23.66 4.70 7.34
C LEU A 234 24.45 3.72 6.47
N LEU A 235 23.89 3.28 5.34
CA LEU A 235 24.58 2.39 4.42
C LEU A 235 25.87 3.01 3.88
N ASN A 236 25.77 4.22 3.34
CA ASN A 236 26.90 4.91 2.72
C ASN A 236 28.08 5.07 3.69
N ARG A 237 27.84 5.60 4.90
CA ARG A 237 28.90 5.78 5.90
C ARG A 237 29.51 4.45 6.34
N THR A 238 28.72 3.39 6.46
CA THR A 238 29.18 2.07 6.89
C THR A 238 30.06 1.43 5.83
N LEU A 239 29.64 1.44 4.55
CA LEU A 239 30.45 0.94 3.43
C LEU A 239 31.76 1.71 3.28
N ASN A 240 31.74 3.05 3.44
CA ASN A 240 32.95 3.85 3.40
C ASN A 240 33.93 3.51 4.56
N MET A 241 33.42 3.24 5.76
CA MET A 241 34.26 2.77 6.87
C MET A 241 34.79 1.35 6.61
N GLN A 242 33.97 0.46 6.02
CA GLN A 242 34.37 -0.90 5.65
C GLN A 242 35.52 -0.88 4.63
N VAL A 243 35.42 -0.04 3.60
CA VAL A 243 36.51 0.14 2.64
C VAL A 243 37.74 0.76 3.32
N LYS A 244 37.55 1.81 4.11
CA LYS A 244 38.67 2.54 4.73
C LYS A 244 39.49 1.70 5.70
N TYR A 245 38.85 0.84 6.51
CA TYR A 245 39.53 0.10 7.57
C TYR A 245 39.85 -1.33 7.21
N PHE A 246 39.10 -1.93 6.26
CA PHE A 246 39.16 -3.35 5.93
C PHE A 246 39.21 -3.61 4.40
N ASP A 247 39.47 -2.60 3.58
CA ASP A 247 39.50 -2.69 2.10
C ASP A 247 38.21 -3.30 1.50
N GLY A 248 37.08 -3.12 2.18
CA GLY A 248 35.78 -3.70 1.77
C GLY A 248 35.68 -5.20 1.99
N GLU A 249 36.59 -5.83 2.73
CA GLU A 249 36.63 -7.28 2.94
C GLU A 249 35.95 -7.67 4.25
N ILE A 250 35.07 -8.68 4.20
CA ILE A 250 34.52 -9.37 5.38
C ILE A 250 35.34 -10.65 5.60
N LYS A 251 35.87 -10.80 6.80
CA LYS A 251 36.56 -12.04 7.22
C LYS A 251 35.65 -12.90 8.09
N GLN A 252 35.95 -14.20 8.17
CA GLN A 252 35.16 -15.14 8.97
C GLN A 252 35.07 -14.74 10.44
N GLU A 253 36.13 -14.21 11.03
CA GLU A 253 36.18 -13.74 12.41
C GLU A 253 35.37 -12.47 12.69
N PHE A 254 34.88 -11.77 11.64
CA PHE A 254 34.03 -10.59 11.77
C PHE A 254 32.57 -10.93 11.90
N ILE A 255 32.19 -12.15 11.47
CA ILE A 255 30.82 -12.63 11.54
C ILE A 255 30.38 -12.77 12.99
N THR A 256 29.28 -12.16 13.33
CA THR A 256 28.64 -12.27 14.63
C THR A 256 27.48 -13.24 14.56
N ASP A 257 27.19 -13.91 15.67
CA ASP A 257 26.02 -14.75 15.81
C ASP A 257 24.73 -13.94 16.05
N SER A 258 23.60 -14.64 16.12
CA SER A 258 22.29 -14.04 16.36
C SER A 258 22.02 -13.68 17.83
N ASP A 259 22.94 -13.97 18.73
CA ASP A 259 22.76 -13.69 20.16
C ASP A 259 23.09 -12.26 20.55
N ASN A 260 23.70 -11.48 19.64
CA ASN A 260 23.95 -10.07 19.88
C ASN A 260 22.65 -9.23 19.84
N GLU A 261 22.64 -8.12 20.58
CA GLU A 261 21.44 -7.27 20.79
C GLU A 261 20.85 -6.72 19.48
N ILE A 262 21.71 -6.34 18.52
CA ILE A 262 21.22 -5.76 17.27
C ILE A 262 20.62 -6.83 16.35
N ALA A 263 21.14 -8.06 16.38
CA ALA A 263 20.58 -9.18 15.66
C ALA A 263 19.20 -9.58 16.23
N LYS A 264 19.06 -9.60 17.55
CA LYS A 264 17.76 -9.83 18.22
C LYS A 264 16.73 -8.81 17.81
N GLU A 265 17.11 -7.52 17.75
CA GLU A 265 16.20 -6.46 17.33
C GLU A 265 15.84 -6.57 15.83
N ALA A 266 16.78 -6.98 14.98
CA ALA A 266 16.49 -7.26 13.56
C ALA A 266 15.43 -8.37 13.41
N LEU A 267 15.63 -9.51 14.08
CA LEU A 267 14.70 -10.64 14.04
C LEU A 267 13.32 -10.29 14.63
N LYS A 268 13.30 -9.55 15.71
CA LYS A 268 12.06 -9.01 16.31
C LYS A 268 11.34 -8.09 15.32
N THR A 269 12.06 -7.22 14.62
CA THR A 269 11.48 -6.31 13.62
C THR A 269 10.82 -7.10 12.48
N VAL A 270 11.43 -8.18 12.02
CA VAL A 270 10.80 -9.08 11.02
C VAL A 270 9.42 -9.54 11.50
N GLN A 271 9.32 -10.00 12.76
CA GLN A 271 8.03 -10.46 13.30
C GLN A 271 7.02 -9.31 13.44
N LEU A 272 7.46 -8.13 13.87
CA LEU A 272 6.59 -6.96 13.97
C LEU A 272 6.04 -6.57 12.59
N VAL A 273 6.90 -6.48 11.57
CA VAL A 273 6.51 -6.14 10.20
C VAL A 273 5.53 -7.16 9.62
N LYS A 274 5.78 -8.48 9.82
CA LYS A 274 4.85 -9.53 9.41
C LYS A 274 3.49 -9.37 10.07
N ASN A 275 3.45 -9.20 11.39
CA ASN A 275 2.22 -9.01 12.14
C ASN A 275 1.44 -7.77 11.69
N ARG A 276 2.13 -6.69 11.23
CA ARG A 276 1.50 -5.51 10.64
C ARG A 276 0.90 -5.82 9.26
N PHE A 277 1.64 -6.52 8.40
CA PHE A 277 1.13 -6.92 7.09
C PHE A 277 -0.06 -7.86 7.18
N ASP A 278 -0.06 -8.81 8.13
CA ASP A 278 -1.19 -9.72 8.36
C ASP A 278 -2.48 -8.96 8.73
N LYS A 279 -2.35 -7.73 9.26
CA LYS A 279 -3.46 -6.82 9.59
C LYS A 279 -3.69 -5.72 8.55
N TYR A 280 -3.00 -5.78 7.41
CA TYR A 280 -3.01 -4.72 6.39
C TYR A 280 -2.55 -3.34 6.89
N GLU A 281 -1.79 -3.27 7.98
CA GLU A 281 -1.24 -2.06 8.59
C GLU A 281 0.07 -1.67 7.86
N VAL A 282 -0.04 -1.28 6.59
CA VAL A 282 1.11 -1.07 5.69
C VAL A 282 1.99 0.11 6.14
N ALA A 283 1.38 1.22 6.56
CA ALA A 283 2.13 2.40 7.04
C ALA A 283 2.85 2.10 8.35
N GLU A 284 2.20 1.38 9.25
CA GLU A 284 2.77 0.97 10.54
C GLU A 284 3.91 -0.04 10.35
N ALA A 285 3.80 -0.94 9.37
CA ALA A 285 4.89 -1.86 9.01
C ALA A 285 6.14 -1.10 8.56
N ALA A 286 5.99 -0.08 7.71
CA ALA A 286 7.10 0.79 7.31
C ALA A 286 7.70 1.55 8.51
N GLN A 287 6.88 2.00 9.46
CA GLN A 287 7.35 2.67 10.67
C GLN A 287 8.21 1.75 11.54
N GLU A 288 7.88 0.45 11.65
CA GLU A 288 8.72 -0.52 12.37
C GLU A 288 10.11 -0.64 11.72
N ILE A 289 10.18 -0.61 10.38
CA ILE A 289 11.45 -0.64 9.65
C ILE A 289 12.28 0.62 9.91
N VAL A 290 11.65 1.80 9.88
CA VAL A 290 12.31 3.08 10.18
C VAL A 290 12.80 3.10 11.64
N ASN A 291 12.00 2.59 12.59
CA ASN A 291 12.38 2.47 14.00
C ASN A 291 13.61 1.57 14.17
N PHE A 292 13.66 0.45 13.45
CA PHE A 292 14.85 -0.41 13.47
C PHE A 292 16.07 0.31 12.90
N SER A 293 15.92 1.02 11.77
CA SER A 293 17.02 1.83 11.23
C SER A 293 17.53 2.89 12.24
N ASN A 294 16.61 3.54 12.97
CA ASN A 294 17.00 4.47 14.06
C ASN A 294 17.77 3.77 15.17
N THR A 295 17.36 2.55 15.54
CA THR A 295 18.10 1.73 16.53
C THR A 295 19.50 1.39 16.04
N VAL A 296 19.66 1.04 14.76
CA VAL A 296 20.98 0.76 14.16
C VAL A 296 21.84 2.04 14.11
N ASN A 297 21.26 3.19 13.77
CA ASN A 297 21.96 4.48 13.80
C ASN A 297 22.45 4.83 15.21
N LYS A 298 21.63 4.58 16.23
CA LYS A 298 22.02 4.75 17.63
C LYS A 298 23.15 3.80 18.00
N TYR A 299 23.05 2.52 17.63
CA TYR A 299 24.09 1.51 17.88
C TYR A 299 25.44 1.95 17.29
N VAL A 300 25.47 2.47 16.05
CA VAL A 300 26.71 2.99 15.44
C VAL A 300 27.29 4.18 16.24
N ASN A 301 26.43 5.07 16.74
CA ASN A 301 26.90 6.22 17.51
C ASN A 301 27.43 5.79 18.89
N ASP A 302 26.75 4.86 19.55
CA ASP A 302 27.11 4.37 20.88
C ASP A 302 28.42 3.55 20.85
N THR A 303 28.60 2.72 19.80
CA THR A 303 29.81 1.88 19.64
C THR A 303 30.97 2.61 18.99
N ALA A 304 30.72 3.74 18.32
CA ALA A 304 31.70 4.61 17.69
C ALA A 304 32.86 3.88 16.96
N PRO A 305 32.56 3.09 15.86
CA PRO A 305 33.54 2.26 15.19
C PRO A 305 34.76 3.02 14.68
N TRP A 306 34.63 4.32 14.36
CA TRP A 306 35.74 5.20 14.00
C TRP A 306 36.72 5.43 15.18
N SER A 307 36.25 5.43 16.43
CA SER A 307 37.07 5.51 17.63
C SER A 307 37.76 4.19 17.89
N LEU A 308 37.07 3.07 17.78
CA LEU A 308 37.64 1.72 17.89
C LEU A 308 38.79 1.54 16.91
N ALA A 309 38.59 1.92 15.64
CA ALA A 309 39.65 1.84 14.64
C ALA A 309 40.86 2.74 14.96
N LYS A 310 40.64 3.96 15.49
CA LYS A 310 41.71 4.87 15.91
C LYS A 310 42.49 4.34 17.14
N GLU A 311 41.84 3.61 18.01
CA GLU A 311 42.44 2.97 19.21
C GLU A 311 43.14 1.65 18.88
N GLY A 312 43.10 1.19 17.62
CA GLY A 312 43.68 -0.08 17.19
C GLY A 312 42.82 -1.32 17.51
N LYS A 313 41.60 -1.15 17.99
CA LYS A 313 40.62 -2.20 18.30
C LYS A 313 39.91 -2.65 17.03
N LEU A 314 40.68 -3.13 16.03
CA LEU A 314 40.16 -3.41 14.70
C LEU A 314 39.15 -4.54 14.65
N GLU A 315 39.32 -5.60 15.47
CA GLU A 315 38.38 -6.72 15.54
C GLU A 315 36.98 -6.27 16.06
N GLU A 316 36.95 -5.48 17.12
CA GLU A 316 35.72 -4.90 17.65
C GLU A 316 35.05 -3.98 16.62
N CYS A 317 35.85 -3.12 15.95
CA CYS A 317 35.36 -2.26 14.87
C CYS A 317 34.75 -3.08 13.73
N ALA A 318 35.39 -4.16 13.29
CA ALA A 318 34.90 -5.02 12.23
C ALA A 318 33.57 -5.70 12.57
N LYS A 319 33.44 -6.21 13.80
CA LYS A 319 32.17 -6.80 14.30
C LYS A 319 31.03 -5.78 14.34
N VAL A 320 31.31 -4.54 14.77
CA VAL A 320 30.32 -3.46 14.74
C VAL A 320 29.88 -3.16 13.33
N LEU A 321 30.82 -3.00 12.38
CA LEU A 321 30.49 -2.73 10.99
C LEU A 321 29.72 -3.90 10.35
N TYR A 322 30.10 -5.14 10.64
CA TYR A 322 29.37 -6.33 10.19
C TYR A 322 27.92 -6.31 10.66
N ASN A 323 27.69 -6.02 11.95
CA ASN A 323 26.34 -5.92 12.51
C ASN A 323 25.49 -4.87 11.77
N VAL A 324 26.09 -3.73 11.41
CA VAL A 324 25.37 -2.68 10.68
C VAL A 324 25.05 -3.12 9.24
N LEU A 325 26.00 -3.75 8.56
CA LEU A 325 25.80 -4.24 7.19
C LEU A 325 24.73 -5.33 7.14
N GLU A 326 24.72 -6.26 8.13
CA GLU A 326 23.66 -7.26 8.25
C GLU A 326 22.30 -6.62 8.53
N SER A 327 22.26 -5.61 9.42
CA SER A 327 21.05 -4.83 9.65
C SER A 327 20.54 -4.18 8.38
N MET A 328 21.43 -3.63 7.53
CA MET A 328 21.06 -3.04 6.25
C MET A 328 20.47 -4.07 5.27
N ARG A 329 20.96 -5.29 5.28
CA ARG A 329 20.37 -6.40 4.51
C ARG A 329 18.94 -6.69 4.96
N PHE A 330 18.70 -6.76 6.27
CA PHE A 330 17.35 -6.91 6.83
C PHE A 330 16.45 -5.74 6.45
N ILE A 331 16.91 -4.50 6.63
CA ILE A 331 16.15 -3.30 6.28
C ILE A 331 15.76 -3.32 4.79
N ALA A 332 16.70 -3.67 3.90
CA ALA A 332 16.44 -3.74 2.48
C ALA A 332 15.41 -4.83 2.11
N ALA A 333 15.49 -6.01 2.71
CA ALA A 333 14.49 -7.07 2.52
C ALA A 333 13.09 -6.63 2.98
N LEU A 334 13.00 -6.00 4.13
CA LEU A 334 11.73 -5.50 4.69
C LEU A 334 11.17 -4.31 3.89
N LEU A 335 12.02 -3.46 3.30
CA LEU A 335 11.60 -2.34 2.46
C LEU A 335 11.28 -2.75 1.02
N ALA A 336 11.66 -3.94 0.56
CA ALA A 336 11.48 -4.37 -0.82
C ALA A 336 10.05 -4.20 -1.37
N PRO A 337 8.96 -4.41 -0.60
CA PRO A 337 7.60 -4.12 -1.06
C PRO A 337 7.35 -2.64 -1.36
N TYR A 338 8.04 -1.74 -0.67
CA TYR A 338 7.90 -0.28 -0.82
C TYR A 338 8.86 0.29 -1.86
N THR A 339 10.13 -0.14 -1.82
CA THR A 339 11.24 0.40 -2.60
C THR A 339 12.00 -0.72 -3.32
N PRO A 340 11.37 -1.41 -4.30
CA PRO A 340 11.94 -2.61 -4.91
C PRO A 340 13.30 -2.38 -5.59
N ASN A 341 13.46 -1.27 -6.31
CA ASN A 341 14.73 -0.98 -7.01
C ASN A 341 15.84 -0.61 -6.02
N ILE A 342 15.52 0.26 -5.04
CA ILE A 342 16.50 0.70 -4.05
C ILE A 342 16.91 -0.46 -3.12
N SER A 343 15.96 -1.32 -2.74
CA SER A 343 16.27 -2.53 -1.97
C SER A 343 17.24 -3.45 -2.73
N GLN A 344 17.07 -3.55 -4.06
CA GLN A 344 17.99 -4.27 -4.91
C GLN A 344 19.39 -3.60 -4.95
N ASP A 345 19.47 -2.28 -5.08
CA ASP A 345 20.72 -1.53 -5.04
C ASP A 345 21.49 -1.73 -3.72
N VAL A 346 20.75 -1.83 -2.58
CA VAL A 346 21.37 -2.17 -1.29
C VAL A 346 21.95 -3.58 -1.32
N TYR A 347 21.20 -4.56 -1.83
CA TYR A 347 21.68 -5.95 -1.95
C TYR A 347 22.91 -6.06 -2.81
N GLU A 348 22.94 -5.38 -3.96
CA GLU A 348 24.11 -5.35 -4.86
C GLU A 348 25.34 -4.72 -4.18
N GLN A 349 25.17 -3.63 -3.43
CA GLN A 349 26.27 -3.02 -2.69
C GLN A 349 26.78 -3.88 -1.51
N LEU A 350 25.95 -4.82 -1.03
CA LEU A 350 26.32 -5.84 -0.04
C LEU A 350 26.85 -7.14 -0.70
N ASN A 351 27.09 -7.12 -2.03
CA ASN A 351 27.51 -8.26 -2.83
C ASN A 351 26.57 -9.47 -2.74
N ARG A 352 25.24 -9.20 -2.67
CA ARG A 352 24.20 -10.22 -2.67
C ARG A 352 23.65 -10.37 -4.09
N SER A 353 23.52 -11.61 -4.56
CA SER A 353 23.11 -11.93 -5.92
C SER A 353 21.61 -12.21 -6.08
N GLU A 354 20.93 -12.52 -4.99
CA GLU A 354 19.48 -12.74 -4.99
C GLU A 354 18.70 -11.44 -5.16
N LYS A 355 17.48 -11.55 -5.67
CA LYS A 355 16.60 -10.39 -5.78
C LYS A 355 15.96 -10.07 -4.42
N ALA A 356 16.12 -8.82 -3.97
CA ALA A 356 15.57 -8.36 -2.69
C ALA A 356 14.06 -8.60 -2.57
N VAL A 357 13.30 -8.47 -3.66
CA VAL A 357 11.85 -8.70 -3.71
C VAL A 357 11.43 -10.18 -3.62
N GLU A 358 12.36 -11.11 -3.85
CA GLU A 358 12.10 -12.56 -3.78
C GLU A 358 12.48 -13.15 -2.42
N VAL A 359 13.08 -12.35 -1.54
CA VAL A 359 13.48 -12.79 -0.20
C VAL A 359 12.24 -13.03 0.65
N LYS A 360 12.11 -14.24 1.16
CA LYS A 360 11.02 -14.59 2.08
C LYS A 360 11.39 -14.18 3.49
N LEU A 361 10.54 -13.40 4.13
CA LEU A 361 10.79 -12.89 5.48
C LEU A 361 10.98 -14.00 6.52
N ASP A 362 10.32 -15.16 6.34
CA ASP A 362 10.47 -16.33 7.21
C ASP A 362 11.82 -17.04 7.08
N GLU A 363 12.53 -16.80 5.99
CA GLU A 363 13.83 -17.41 5.69
C GLU A 363 15.01 -16.47 6.06
N LEU A 364 14.72 -15.21 6.46
CA LEU A 364 15.76 -14.26 6.88
C LEU A 364 16.46 -14.74 8.15
N LYS A 365 17.77 -14.96 8.02
CA LYS A 365 18.66 -15.37 9.12
C LYS A 365 19.78 -14.36 9.26
N TRP A 366 20.28 -14.20 10.48
CA TRP A 366 21.45 -13.39 10.75
C TRP A 366 22.73 -14.10 10.33
N GLY A 367 23.71 -13.34 9.84
CA GLY A 367 25.02 -13.88 9.52
C GLY A 367 25.20 -14.32 8.07
N GLU A 368 24.44 -13.77 7.12
CA GLU A 368 24.43 -14.21 5.71
C GLU A 368 25.18 -13.26 4.74
N ILE A 369 25.77 -12.15 5.21
CA ILE A 369 26.67 -11.40 4.37
C ILE A 369 27.94 -12.24 4.10
N PRO A 370 28.32 -12.43 2.84
CA PRO A 370 29.38 -13.39 2.48
C PRO A 370 30.75 -12.92 2.97
N VAL A 371 31.61 -13.90 3.28
CA VAL A 371 33.04 -13.69 3.47
C VAL A 371 33.68 -13.27 2.14
N GLY A 372 34.68 -12.39 2.21
CA GLY A 372 35.39 -11.86 1.06
C GLY A 372 35.10 -10.38 0.82
N LYS A 373 35.48 -9.89 -0.36
CA LYS A 373 35.32 -8.49 -0.72
C LYS A 373 33.89 -8.22 -1.14
N ILE A 374 33.17 -7.45 -0.31
CA ILE A 374 31.76 -7.11 -0.58
C ILE A 374 31.60 -5.84 -1.39
N THR A 375 32.53 -4.86 -1.24
CA THR A 375 32.45 -3.59 -1.94
C THR A 375 33.83 -2.97 -2.21
N GLU A 376 33.86 -1.99 -3.09
CA GLU A 376 35.02 -1.15 -3.42
C GLU A 376 34.56 0.31 -3.43
N LYS A 377 35.49 1.24 -3.25
CA LYS A 377 35.17 2.67 -3.14
C LYS A 377 34.35 3.19 -4.33
N GLU A 378 34.69 2.74 -5.52
CA GLU A 378 34.06 3.15 -6.79
C GLU A 378 32.65 2.57 -6.98
N LYS A 379 32.32 1.52 -6.23
CA LYS A 379 30.99 0.86 -6.23
C LYS A 379 30.02 1.47 -5.24
N ILE A 380 30.50 2.24 -4.24
CA ILE A 380 29.66 2.86 -3.25
C ILE A 380 28.88 4.01 -3.88
N LYS A 381 27.56 3.88 -3.94
CA LYS A 381 26.64 4.88 -4.47
C LYS A 381 25.56 5.21 -3.45
N PRO A 382 25.13 6.46 -3.36
CA PRO A 382 23.94 6.80 -2.57
C PRO A 382 22.73 6.05 -3.13
N VAL A 383 22.04 5.28 -2.28
CA VAL A 383 20.82 4.55 -2.68
C VAL A 383 19.58 5.44 -2.64
N PHE A 384 19.59 6.46 -1.79
CA PHE A 384 18.59 7.50 -1.75
C PHE A 384 19.26 8.86 -1.95
N LEU A 385 18.88 9.56 -3.00
CA LEU A 385 19.29 10.95 -3.20
C LEU A 385 18.43 11.85 -2.31
N ARG A 386 19.10 12.85 -1.72
CA ARG A 386 18.37 13.87 -0.99
C ARG A 386 17.63 14.78 -1.96
N LEU A 387 16.34 14.97 -1.71
CA LEU A 387 15.51 15.86 -2.50
C LEU A 387 15.75 17.31 -2.07
N ASP A 388 16.17 18.19 -3.01
CA ASP A 388 16.51 19.58 -2.70
C ASP A 388 15.28 20.51 -2.72
N SER A 389 15.39 21.61 -1.96
CA SER A 389 14.29 22.55 -1.75
C SER A 389 14.02 23.49 -2.91
N GLU A 390 14.98 23.67 -3.82
CA GLU A 390 14.87 24.65 -4.90
C GLU A 390 14.04 24.16 -6.08
N ILE A 391 13.90 22.84 -6.26
CA ILE A 391 13.17 22.24 -7.39
C ILE A 391 11.65 22.42 -7.23
N ALA A 392 11.11 22.33 -6.03
CA ALA A 392 9.67 22.46 -5.76
C ALA A 392 9.07 23.86 -6.04
N GLY A 393 9.90 24.88 -6.19
CA GLY A 393 9.47 26.26 -6.49
C GLY A 393 9.33 26.60 -7.98
N ALA A 394 9.88 25.78 -8.88
CA ALA A 394 9.92 26.07 -10.31
C ALA A 394 8.65 25.66 -11.08
N ALA A 395 7.90 24.67 -10.59
CA ALA A 395 6.72 24.11 -11.27
C ALA A 395 5.46 24.99 -11.20
N LYS A 396 5.46 26.10 -10.43
CA LYS A 396 4.31 27.04 -10.33
C LYS A 396 4.38 28.21 -11.31
N LYS A 397 5.26 28.20 -12.29
CA LYS A 397 5.39 29.27 -13.31
C LYS A 397 5.30 28.75 -14.74
N GLY A 398 4.31 27.95 -15.04
CA GLY A 398 4.00 27.55 -16.41
C GLY A 398 2.51 27.58 -16.65
#